data_9e0c816dadd8d787ef2ac9ded287b0bb
#
_entry.id   9e0c816dadd8d787ef2ac9ded287b0bb
#
_cell.length_a   1.000
_cell.length_b   1.000
_cell.length_c   1.000
_cell.angle_alpha   90.00
_cell.angle_beta   90.00
_cell.angle_gamma   90.00
#
_symmetry.space_group_name_H-M   'P 1'
#
loop_
_entity.id
_entity.type
_entity.pdbx_description
1 polymer ?
#
loop_
_entity_poly.entity_id
_entity_poly.type
_entity_poly.pdbx_seq_one_letter_code
_entity_poly.pdbx_strand_id
1 'polypeptide(L)'
;VALSSLAGPGRWVLLDFWATWCGPCCREIPYLKEAYAAFSGRGFSIYAVSIDHDAARWQRFLAENDLPWTNVLSPGCGKQSPAAAMYGIRFIPSNFLISPDGVIVARNLPGRQLQSRLEELMK
;
A
#
# COMPACT_ATOMS: atom_id res chain seq x y z
N VAL A 1 6.98 -6.15 -10.10
CA VAL A 1 6.19 -7.18 -9.41
C VAL A 1 4.71 -6.90 -9.64
N ALA A 2 4.00 -7.89 -10.10
CA ALA A 2 2.57 -7.76 -10.34
C ALA A 2 1.78 -7.97 -9.04
N LEU A 3 0.70 -7.20 -8.87
CA LEU A 3 -0.18 -7.35 -7.72
C LEU A 3 -0.70 -8.78 -7.60
N SER A 4 -1.02 -9.41 -8.73
CA SER A 4 -1.53 -10.78 -8.76
C SER A 4 -0.58 -11.80 -8.14
N SER A 5 0.72 -11.50 -8.06
CA SER A 5 1.69 -12.40 -7.44
C SER A 5 1.56 -12.44 -5.92
N LEU A 6 0.91 -11.44 -5.32
CA LEU A 6 0.71 -11.37 -3.87
C LEU A 6 -0.69 -11.80 -3.45
N ALA A 7 -1.63 -11.86 -4.39
CA ALA A 7 -3.01 -12.24 -4.10
C ALA A 7 -3.18 -13.76 -4.15
N GLY A 8 -4.24 -14.25 -3.53
CA GLY A 8 -4.58 -15.67 -3.60
C GLY A 8 -5.07 -16.22 -2.26
N PRO A 9 -5.36 -17.53 -2.21
CA PRO A 9 -5.87 -18.16 -0.99
C PRO A 9 -4.96 -17.93 0.22
N GLY A 10 -5.55 -17.52 1.32
CA GLY A 10 -4.83 -17.25 2.56
C GLY A 10 -4.03 -15.95 2.56
N ARG A 11 -4.12 -15.15 1.52
CA ARG A 11 -3.32 -13.92 1.37
C ARG A 11 -4.19 -12.68 1.37
N TRP A 12 -3.85 -11.76 2.27
CA TRP A 12 -4.48 -10.44 2.36
C TRP A 12 -3.50 -9.40 1.84
N VAL A 13 -3.95 -8.47 1.03
CA VAL A 13 -3.09 -7.44 0.42
C VAL A 13 -3.66 -6.05 0.67
N LEU A 14 -2.84 -5.15 1.17
CA LEU A 14 -3.16 -3.72 1.20
C LEU A 14 -2.52 -3.08 -0.03
N LEU A 15 -3.36 -2.59 -0.94
CA LEU A 15 -2.91 -1.82 -2.10
C LEU A 15 -2.89 -0.35 -1.68
N ASP A 16 -1.71 0.25 -1.62
CA ASP A 16 -1.51 1.58 -1.08
C ASP A 16 -0.95 2.53 -2.14
N PHE A 17 -1.66 3.62 -2.40
CA PHE A 17 -1.21 4.68 -3.32
C PHE A 17 -0.66 5.85 -2.50
N TRP A 18 0.57 6.26 -2.81
CA TRP A 18 1.30 7.25 -2.03
C TRP A 18 2.34 7.98 -2.87
N ALA A 19 3.05 8.93 -2.27
CA ALA A 19 4.20 9.57 -2.88
C ALA A 19 5.15 10.06 -1.78
N THR A 20 6.43 10.19 -2.12
CA THR A 20 7.44 10.65 -1.16
C THR A 20 7.23 12.10 -0.72
N TRP A 21 6.59 12.92 -1.57
CA TRP A 21 6.29 14.32 -1.27
C TRP A 21 4.97 14.49 -0.52
N CYS A 22 4.25 13.44 -0.27
CA CYS A 22 2.95 13.50 0.41
C CYS A 22 3.15 13.39 1.92
N GLY A 23 2.96 14.49 2.63
CA GLY A 23 3.11 14.52 4.09
C GLY A 23 2.20 13.53 4.81
N PRO A 24 0.87 13.54 4.54
CA PRO A 24 -0.03 12.55 5.16
C PRO A 24 0.36 11.11 4.87
N CYS A 25 0.84 10.80 3.65
CA CYS A 25 1.30 9.46 3.30
C CYS A 25 2.48 9.04 4.19
N CYS A 26 3.45 9.95 4.36
CA CYS A 26 4.64 9.66 5.17
C CYS A 26 4.29 9.48 6.65
N ARG A 27 3.29 10.19 7.14
CA ARG A 27 2.83 10.03 8.53
C ARG A 27 2.16 8.69 8.77
N GLU A 28 1.67 8.03 7.72
CA GLU A 28 1.05 6.70 7.83
C GLU A 28 2.09 5.57 7.85
N ILE A 29 3.32 5.82 7.40
CA ILE A 29 4.35 4.77 7.30
C ILE A 29 4.58 4.04 8.63
N PRO A 30 4.69 4.71 9.79
CA PRO A 30 4.88 3.98 11.06
C PRO A 30 3.74 3.00 11.35
N TYR A 31 2.50 3.37 11.02
CA TYR A 31 1.35 2.49 11.23
C TYR A 31 1.35 1.31 10.26
N LEU A 32 1.78 1.55 9.02
CA LEU A 32 1.94 0.47 8.03
C LEU A 32 3.01 -0.52 8.49
N LYS A 33 4.10 -0.03 9.05
CA LYS A 33 5.17 -0.87 9.58
C LYS A 33 4.69 -1.71 10.76
N GLU A 34 3.90 -1.13 11.67
CA GLU A 34 3.31 -1.87 12.79
C GLU A 34 2.41 -3.00 12.30
N ALA A 35 1.52 -2.70 11.35
CA ALA A 35 0.61 -3.70 10.80
C ALA A 35 1.37 -4.80 10.06
N TYR A 36 2.36 -4.42 9.27
CA TYR A 36 3.18 -5.37 8.53
C TYR A 36 3.94 -6.31 9.47
N ALA A 37 4.55 -5.75 10.52
CA ALA A 37 5.28 -6.56 11.50
C ALA A 37 4.35 -7.55 12.21
N ALA A 38 3.12 -7.14 12.52
CA ALA A 38 2.17 -7.97 13.25
C ALA A 38 1.54 -9.06 12.39
N PHE A 39 1.30 -8.80 11.09
CA PHE A 39 0.47 -9.68 10.26
C PHE A 39 1.17 -10.28 9.05
N SER A 40 2.40 -9.85 8.69
CA SER A 40 3.07 -10.37 7.50
C SER A 40 3.32 -11.89 7.58
N GLY A 41 3.62 -12.40 8.77
CA GLY A 41 3.79 -13.84 8.98
C GLY A 41 2.50 -14.62 8.93
N ARG A 42 1.37 -13.95 8.81
CA ARG A 42 0.02 -14.56 8.79
C ARG A 42 -0.66 -14.40 7.43
N GLY A 43 0.11 -14.06 6.39
CA GLY A 43 -0.44 -13.94 5.04
C GLY A 43 -0.79 -12.53 4.60
N PHE A 44 -0.42 -11.50 5.38
CA PHE A 44 -0.66 -10.11 5.00
C PHE A 44 0.54 -9.54 4.25
N SER A 45 0.26 -8.84 3.16
CA SER A 45 1.27 -8.13 2.37
C SER A 45 0.82 -6.71 2.09
N ILE A 46 1.78 -5.82 1.83
CA ILE A 46 1.50 -4.47 1.36
C ILE A 46 2.09 -4.33 -0.03
N TYR A 47 1.29 -3.80 -0.95
CA TYR A 47 1.71 -3.49 -2.31
C TYR A 47 1.57 -1.98 -2.46
N ALA A 48 2.69 -1.26 -2.34
CA ALA A 48 2.70 0.20 -2.33
C ALA A 48 3.05 0.73 -3.72
N VAL A 49 2.14 1.51 -4.30
CA VAL A 49 2.30 2.11 -5.62
C VAL A 49 2.59 3.59 -5.44
N SER A 50 3.80 4.02 -5.77
CA SER A 50 4.15 5.43 -5.75
C SER A 50 3.70 6.12 -7.02
N ILE A 51 3.14 7.31 -6.86
CA ILE A 51 2.81 8.19 -7.98
C ILE A 51 3.84 9.33 -8.13
N ASP A 52 5.06 9.13 -7.60
CA ASP A 52 6.14 10.12 -7.74
C ASP A 52 6.50 10.36 -9.20
N HIS A 53 6.79 11.61 -9.53
CA HIS A 53 7.30 11.99 -10.86
C HIS A 53 8.80 11.73 -10.99
N ASP A 54 9.51 11.74 -9.87
CA ASP A 54 10.97 11.63 -9.84
C ASP A 54 11.37 10.26 -9.31
N ALA A 55 11.76 9.37 -10.22
CA ALA A 55 12.16 8.01 -9.88
C ALA A 55 13.39 7.99 -8.96
N ALA A 56 14.34 8.89 -9.16
CA ALA A 56 15.53 8.95 -8.33
C ALA A 56 15.19 9.33 -6.88
N ARG A 57 14.26 10.28 -6.70
CA ARG A 57 13.81 10.68 -5.38
C ARG A 57 13.08 9.52 -4.68
N TRP A 58 12.25 8.78 -5.41
CA TRP A 58 11.54 7.61 -4.89
C TRP A 58 12.53 6.53 -4.45
N GLN A 59 13.52 6.21 -5.29
CA GLN A 59 14.53 5.19 -4.97
C GLN A 59 15.35 5.59 -3.74
N ARG A 60 15.70 6.85 -3.63
CA ARG A 60 16.45 7.38 -2.48
C ARG A 60 15.63 7.26 -1.20
N PHE A 61 14.35 7.59 -1.28
CA PHE A 61 13.45 7.48 -0.13
C PHE A 61 13.36 6.04 0.36
N LEU A 62 13.21 5.07 -0.55
CA LEU A 62 13.16 3.65 -0.19
C LEU A 62 14.45 3.20 0.50
N ALA A 63 15.59 3.67 0.02
CA ALA A 63 16.90 3.32 0.61
C ALA A 63 17.07 3.90 2.01
N GLU A 64 16.52 5.10 2.26
CA GLU A 64 16.69 5.79 3.54
C GLU A 64 15.68 5.37 4.61
N ASN A 65 14.53 4.82 4.23
CA ASN A 65 13.42 4.60 5.15
C ASN A 65 13.07 3.14 5.43
N ASP A 66 13.76 2.21 4.81
CA ASP A 66 13.54 0.77 5.03
C ASP A 66 12.06 0.38 5.02
N LEU A 67 11.49 0.31 3.82
CA LEU A 67 10.09 -0.11 3.62
C LEU A 67 10.11 -1.57 3.16
N PRO A 68 9.80 -2.53 4.05
CA PRO A 68 10.07 -3.96 3.80
C PRO A 68 9.08 -4.65 2.86
N TRP A 69 7.99 -3.97 2.50
CA TRP A 69 6.98 -4.53 1.61
C TRP A 69 7.31 -4.26 0.14
N THR A 70 6.45 -4.76 -0.75
CA THR A 70 6.62 -4.55 -2.19
C THR A 70 6.35 -3.09 -2.56
N ASN A 71 7.31 -2.47 -3.22
CA ASN A 71 7.24 -1.08 -3.64
C ASN A 71 7.39 -1.00 -5.15
N VAL A 72 6.44 -0.34 -5.82
CA VAL A 72 6.50 -0.12 -7.26
C VAL A 72 6.25 1.35 -7.57
N LEU A 73 6.82 1.81 -8.68
CA LEU A 73 6.58 3.15 -9.20
C LEU A 73 5.64 3.03 -10.39
N SER A 74 4.54 3.78 -10.36
CA SER A 74 3.59 3.73 -11.46
C SER A 74 4.12 4.50 -12.66
N PRO A 75 4.18 3.88 -13.85
CA PRO A 75 4.61 4.59 -15.06
C PRO A 75 3.65 5.74 -15.36
N GLY A 76 4.18 6.86 -15.85
CA GLY A 76 3.36 8.02 -16.19
C GLY A 76 3.17 9.02 -15.07
N CYS A 77 3.45 8.65 -13.85
CA CYS A 77 3.58 9.51 -12.66
C CYS A 77 2.39 10.43 -12.35
N GLY A 78 2.26 10.80 -11.08
CA GLY A 78 1.28 11.76 -10.61
C GLY A 78 -0.16 11.32 -10.84
N LYS A 79 -1.06 12.28 -10.94
CA LYS A 79 -2.49 12.04 -11.10
C LYS A 79 -2.86 11.33 -12.40
N GLN A 80 -1.94 11.34 -13.38
CA GLN A 80 -2.16 10.71 -14.67
C GLN A 80 -1.61 9.29 -14.74
N SER A 81 -1.16 8.75 -13.60
CA SER A 81 -0.70 7.38 -13.50
C SER A 81 -1.78 6.42 -13.97
N PRO A 82 -1.46 5.45 -14.86
CA PRO A 82 -2.45 4.45 -15.27
C PRO A 82 -3.03 3.66 -14.10
N ALA A 83 -2.22 3.34 -13.10
CA ALA A 83 -2.70 2.63 -11.92
C ALA A 83 -3.69 3.48 -11.13
N ALA A 84 -3.38 4.76 -10.91
CA ALA A 84 -4.28 5.66 -10.20
C ALA A 84 -5.60 5.82 -10.96
N ALA A 85 -5.56 5.96 -12.29
CA ALA A 85 -6.75 6.08 -13.11
C ALA A 85 -7.62 4.82 -13.01
N MET A 86 -7.00 3.65 -13.06
CA MET A 86 -7.71 2.37 -13.00
C MET A 86 -8.48 2.22 -11.68
N TYR A 87 -7.94 2.69 -10.57
CA TYR A 87 -8.59 2.59 -9.26
C TYR A 87 -9.38 3.84 -8.87
N GLY A 88 -9.50 4.82 -9.78
CA GLY A 88 -10.24 6.06 -9.52
C GLY A 88 -9.63 6.92 -8.45
N ILE A 89 -8.30 6.93 -8.34
CA ILE A 89 -7.59 7.66 -7.30
C ILE A 89 -7.61 9.15 -7.61
N ARG A 90 -8.19 9.95 -6.72
CA ARG A 90 -8.28 11.41 -6.85
C ARG A 90 -7.41 12.14 -5.83
N PHE A 91 -7.00 11.45 -4.79
CA PHE A 91 -6.14 12.00 -3.74
C PHE A 91 -5.33 10.88 -3.13
N ILE A 92 -4.26 11.24 -2.43
CA ILE A 92 -3.43 10.31 -1.66
C ILE A 92 -3.27 10.85 -0.23
N PRO A 93 -3.10 9.99 0.79
CA PRO A 93 -3.02 8.54 0.69
C PRO A 93 -4.38 7.90 0.36
N SER A 94 -4.37 6.87 -0.46
CA SER A 94 -5.55 6.05 -0.73
C SER A 94 -5.14 4.60 -0.69
N ASN A 95 -5.90 3.76 0.01
CA ASN A 95 -5.58 2.34 0.06
C ASN A 95 -6.84 1.47 0.02
N PHE A 96 -6.63 0.22 -0.37
CA PHE A 96 -7.69 -0.78 -0.51
C PHE A 96 -7.20 -2.07 0.12
N LEU A 97 -7.98 -2.63 1.05
CA LEU A 97 -7.68 -3.93 1.64
C LEU A 97 -8.38 -5.02 0.82
N ILE A 98 -7.59 -5.93 0.27
CA ILE A 98 -8.07 -6.98 -0.62
C ILE A 98 -7.99 -8.32 0.11
N SER A 99 -9.11 -9.03 0.15
CA SER A 99 -9.24 -10.34 0.81
C SER A 99 -8.63 -11.46 -0.04
N PRO A 100 -8.46 -12.68 0.54
CA PRO A 100 -7.91 -13.81 -0.22
C PRO A 100 -8.70 -14.19 -1.47
N ASP A 101 -9.99 -13.90 -1.52
CA ASP A 101 -10.83 -14.16 -2.70
C ASP A 101 -10.83 -12.99 -3.69
N GLY A 102 -9.96 -12.00 -3.50
CA GLY A 102 -9.80 -10.91 -4.46
C GLY A 102 -10.81 -9.78 -4.34
N VAL A 103 -11.52 -9.72 -3.22
CA VAL A 103 -12.56 -8.70 -3.00
C VAL A 103 -12.01 -7.55 -2.16
N ILE A 104 -12.32 -6.31 -2.56
CA ILE A 104 -12.00 -5.14 -1.75
C ILE A 104 -12.97 -5.09 -0.57
N VAL A 105 -12.46 -5.31 0.63
CA VAL A 105 -13.29 -5.38 1.84
C VAL A 105 -13.24 -4.12 2.69
N ALA A 106 -12.27 -3.23 2.44
CA ALA A 106 -12.16 -1.96 3.16
C ALA A 106 -11.34 -0.97 2.34
N ARG A 107 -11.52 0.31 2.62
CA ARG A 107 -10.80 1.40 1.94
C ARG A 107 -10.35 2.44 2.95
N ASN A 108 -9.20 3.04 2.67
CA ASN A 108 -8.73 4.23 3.37
C ASN A 108 -8.77 4.07 4.89
N LEU A 109 -8.05 3.06 5.39
CA LEU A 109 -7.94 2.76 6.81
C LEU A 109 -6.74 3.52 7.39
N PRO A 110 -6.96 4.69 8.01
CA PRO A 110 -5.85 5.49 8.51
C PRO A 110 -5.34 4.99 9.86
N GLY A 111 -4.06 5.19 10.09
CA GLY A 111 -3.45 4.93 11.38
C GLY A 111 -3.66 3.51 11.86
N ARG A 112 -4.07 3.39 13.11
CA ARG A 112 -4.28 2.08 13.75
C ARG A 112 -5.57 1.38 13.33
N GLN A 113 -6.43 2.06 12.56
CA GLN A 113 -7.63 1.42 12.05
C GLN A 113 -7.31 0.25 11.14
N LEU A 114 -6.22 0.32 10.38
CA LEU A 114 -5.77 -0.79 9.56
C LEU A 114 -5.50 -2.02 10.43
N GLN A 115 -4.73 -1.87 11.49
CA GLN A 115 -4.38 -2.99 12.36
C GLN A 115 -5.62 -3.58 13.04
N SER A 116 -6.52 -2.72 13.53
CA SER A 116 -7.78 -3.16 14.14
C SER A 116 -8.64 -3.97 13.17
N ARG A 117 -8.72 -3.52 11.92
CA ARG A 117 -9.51 -4.22 10.90
C ARG A 117 -8.87 -5.58 10.57
N LEU A 118 -7.54 -5.64 10.47
CA LEU A 118 -6.86 -6.90 10.24
C LEU A 118 -7.07 -7.88 11.39
N GLU A 119 -7.08 -7.40 12.62
CA GLU A 119 -7.37 -8.25 13.77
C GLU A 119 -8.75 -8.87 13.70
N GLU A 120 -9.75 -8.11 13.23
CA GLU A 120 -11.11 -8.61 13.05
C GLU A 120 -11.20 -9.64 11.92
N LEU A 121 -10.54 -9.37 10.78
CA LEU A 121 -10.71 -10.16 9.57
C LEU A 121 -9.82 -11.40 9.54
N MET A 122 -8.66 -11.35 10.18
CA MET A 122 -7.64 -12.41 10.13
C MET A 122 -7.63 -13.28 11.39
N LYS A 123 -8.73 -13.39 12.06
CA LYS A 123 -8.85 -14.27 13.22
C LYS A 123 -8.70 -15.74 12.88
#